data_4f259212f8bcc39f55fc18b7737da3eb
#
_entry.id   4f259212f8bcc39f55fc18b7737da3eb
#
_cell.length_a   1.000
_cell.length_b   1.000
_cell.length_c   1.000
_cell.angle_alpha   90.00
_cell.angle_beta   90.00
_cell.angle_gamma   90.00
#
_symmetry.space_group_name_H-M   'P 1'
#
loop_
_entity.id
_entity.type
_entity.pdbx_description
1 polymer ?
#
loop_
_entity_poly.entity_id
_entity_poly.type
_entity_poly.pdbx_seq_one_letter_code
_entity_poly.pdbx_strand_id
1 'polypeptide(L)'
;MPEFVKVCKKSEIPEDSGKLVQVKGKDIALFKHNGKVRALFSLCPHQGGPLDEGGVTDGMVTCPWHGWEFNVETGECGFNKAIKQPTLPVKEEGDDVYVEA
;
A
#
# COMPACT_ATOMS: atom_id res chain seq x y z
N MET A 1 11.75 -5.87 -17.80
CA MET A 1 12.33 -6.08 -16.45
C MET A 1 11.71 -5.10 -15.47
N PRO A 2 11.43 -5.53 -14.26
CA PRO A 2 10.92 -4.60 -13.25
C PRO A 2 11.94 -3.52 -12.94
N GLU A 3 11.47 -2.31 -12.75
CA GLU A 3 12.31 -1.18 -12.42
C GLU A 3 11.77 -0.47 -11.20
N PHE A 4 12.67 0.07 -10.37
CA PHE A 4 12.26 0.94 -9.29
C PHE A 4 12.00 2.32 -9.85
N VAL A 5 10.78 2.82 -9.63
CA VAL A 5 10.34 4.12 -10.11
C VAL A 5 10.11 5.02 -8.91
N LYS A 6 10.70 6.21 -8.92
CA LYS A 6 10.47 7.18 -7.86
C LYS A 6 9.03 7.65 -7.93
N VAL A 7 8.29 7.53 -6.82
CA VAL A 7 6.86 7.85 -6.78
C VAL A 7 6.53 9.05 -5.91
N CYS A 8 7.26 9.26 -4.83
CA CYS A 8 7.02 10.39 -3.93
C CYS A 8 8.16 10.51 -2.92
N LYS A 9 8.00 11.43 -1.97
CA LYS A 9 8.89 11.55 -0.81
C LYS A 9 8.22 10.88 0.38
N LYS A 10 9.04 10.27 1.24
CA LYS A 10 8.55 9.63 2.46
C LYS A 10 7.80 10.61 3.36
N SER A 11 8.27 11.87 3.42
CA SER A 11 7.62 12.90 4.22
C SER A 11 6.21 13.26 3.73
N GLU A 12 5.86 12.87 2.50
CA GLU A 12 4.52 13.10 1.96
C GLU A 12 3.50 12.07 2.44
N ILE A 13 3.96 11.01 3.10
CA ILE A 13 3.10 9.94 3.61
C ILE A 13 3.01 10.05 5.13
N PRO A 14 1.86 10.45 5.69
CA PRO A 14 1.71 10.47 7.16
C PRO A 14 1.78 9.07 7.73
N GLU A 15 2.26 8.96 8.98
CA GLU A 15 2.30 7.67 9.68
C GLU A 15 0.89 7.08 9.78
N ASP A 16 0.78 5.76 9.54
CA ASP A 16 -0.48 5.01 9.56
C ASP A 16 -1.55 5.56 8.60
N SER A 17 -1.09 6.14 7.50
CA SER A 17 -1.96 6.67 6.44
C SER A 17 -1.51 6.19 5.08
N GLY A 18 -2.38 6.34 4.09
CA GLY A 18 -2.12 5.94 2.72
C GLY A 18 -1.97 7.12 1.76
N LYS A 19 -1.30 6.87 0.66
CA LYS A 19 -1.17 7.82 -0.45
C LYS A 19 -1.30 7.06 -1.75
N LEU A 20 -2.18 7.54 -2.63
CA LEU A 20 -2.35 6.96 -3.96
C LEU A 20 -1.27 7.47 -4.90
N VAL A 21 -0.62 6.57 -5.61
CA VAL A 21 0.28 6.91 -6.71
C VAL A 21 -0.05 6.03 -7.90
N GLN A 22 0.28 6.51 -9.10
CA GLN A 22 0.10 5.74 -10.31
C GLN A 22 1.46 5.45 -10.93
N VAL A 23 1.72 4.18 -11.22
CA VAL A 23 2.95 3.74 -11.85
C VAL A 23 2.61 2.83 -13.01
N LYS A 24 3.02 3.22 -14.21
CA LYS A 24 2.79 2.45 -15.44
C LYS A 24 1.31 2.06 -15.61
N GLY A 25 0.41 2.99 -15.29
CA GLY A 25 -1.03 2.78 -15.43
C GLY A 25 -1.69 1.97 -14.32
N LYS A 26 -0.96 1.68 -13.26
CA LYS A 26 -1.48 0.93 -12.10
C LYS A 26 -1.67 1.85 -10.92
N ASP A 27 -2.80 1.70 -10.22
CA ASP A 27 -3.08 2.43 -9.00
C ASP A 27 -2.43 1.69 -7.84
N ILE A 28 -1.50 2.36 -7.17
CA ILE A 28 -0.74 1.77 -6.07
C ILE A 28 -0.95 2.59 -4.81
N ALA A 29 -1.28 1.93 -3.71
CA ALA A 29 -1.42 2.58 -2.42
C ALA A 29 -0.13 2.41 -1.64
N LEU A 30 0.42 3.52 -1.17
CA LEU A 30 1.59 3.54 -0.31
C LEU A 30 1.14 3.79 1.12
N PHE A 31 1.65 3.00 2.05
CA PHE A 31 1.33 3.15 3.47
C PHE A 31 2.63 3.27 4.26
N LYS A 32 2.60 4.10 5.29
CA LYS A 32 3.74 4.25 6.19
C LYS A 32 3.36 3.69 7.55
N HIS A 33 4.09 2.68 8.00
CA HIS A 33 3.84 2.03 9.29
C HIS A 33 5.18 1.72 9.96
N ASN A 34 5.32 2.11 11.21
CA ASN A 34 6.57 1.97 11.97
C ASN A 34 7.77 2.61 11.25
N GLY A 35 7.53 3.73 10.59
CA GLY A 35 8.57 4.44 9.85
C GLY A 35 9.00 3.79 8.55
N LYS A 36 8.30 2.75 8.09
CA LYS A 36 8.60 2.06 6.83
C LYS A 36 7.47 2.23 5.85
N VAL A 37 7.81 2.40 4.57
CA VAL A 37 6.82 2.51 3.50
C VAL A 37 6.55 1.14 2.91
N ARG A 38 5.28 0.83 2.72
CA ARG A 38 4.83 -0.41 2.08
C ARG A 38 3.92 -0.07 0.91
N ALA A 39 3.91 -0.91 -0.12
CA ALA A 39 3.12 -0.68 -1.31
C ALA A 39 2.22 -1.87 -1.61
N LEU A 40 0.94 -1.58 -1.85
CA LEU A 40 -0.07 -2.55 -2.24
C LEU A 40 -0.81 -2.00 -3.46
N PHE A 41 -1.42 -2.87 -4.27
CA PHE A 41 -2.36 -2.38 -5.25
C PHE A 41 -3.52 -1.69 -4.53
N SER A 42 -3.92 -0.51 -5.03
CA SER A 42 -4.92 0.29 -4.34
C SER A 42 -6.31 -0.33 -4.35
N LEU A 43 -6.67 -1.03 -5.42
CA LEU A 43 -8.02 -1.56 -5.56
C LEU A 43 -8.21 -2.80 -4.71
N CYS A 44 -9.16 -2.74 -3.79
CA CYS A 44 -9.51 -3.88 -2.95
C CYS A 44 -10.01 -5.04 -3.85
N PRO A 45 -9.49 -6.27 -3.67
CA PRO A 45 -9.91 -7.40 -4.51
C PRO A 45 -11.38 -7.76 -4.36
N HIS A 46 -12.01 -7.33 -3.27
CA HIS A 46 -13.42 -7.60 -3.00
C HIS A 46 -14.33 -6.82 -3.95
N GLN A 47 -14.20 -5.50 -4.02
CA GLN A 47 -15.07 -4.66 -4.85
C GLN A 47 -14.34 -3.48 -5.49
N GLY A 48 -13.02 -3.48 -5.51
CA GLY A 48 -12.27 -2.39 -6.09
C GLY A 48 -12.26 -1.11 -5.25
N GLY A 49 -12.52 -1.22 -3.94
CA GLY A 49 -12.50 -0.06 -3.06
C GLY A 49 -11.11 0.55 -2.93
N PRO A 50 -11.01 1.87 -2.69
CA PRO A 50 -9.73 2.56 -2.66
C PRO A 50 -8.99 2.32 -1.34
N LEU A 51 -8.08 1.35 -1.30
CA LEU A 51 -7.31 1.02 -0.09
C LEU A 51 -6.48 2.20 0.41
N ASP A 52 -6.03 3.08 -0.49
CA ASP A 52 -5.24 4.24 -0.10
C ASP A 52 -5.99 5.21 0.82
N GLU A 53 -7.33 5.15 0.81
CA GLU A 53 -8.15 5.97 1.69
C GLU A 53 -8.45 5.28 3.02
N GLY A 54 -8.05 4.03 3.18
CA GLY A 54 -8.20 3.31 4.44
C GLY A 54 -7.11 3.69 5.44
N GLY A 55 -7.46 3.72 6.72
CA GLY A 55 -6.48 3.94 7.77
C GLY A 55 -5.73 2.66 8.11
N VAL A 56 -4.51 2.80 8.62
CA VAL A 56 -3.70 1.66 9.06
C VAL A 56 -3.77 1.58 10.59
N THR A 57 -4.13 0.41 11.10
CA THR A 57 -4.17 0.15 12.55
C THR A 57 -3.48 -1.18 12.80
N ASP A 58 -2.47 -1.18 13.67
CA ASP A 58 -1.69 -2.39 14.00
C ASP A 58 -1.14 -3.12 12.78
N GLY A 59 -0.72 -2.34 11.76
CA GLY A 59 -0.16 -2.91 10.53
C GLY A 59 -1.20 -3.42 9.55
N MET A 60 -2.48 -3.17 9.80
CA MET A 60 -3.58 -3.58 8.92
C MET A 60 -4.25 -2.36 8.33
N VAL A 61 -4.38 -2.33 7.00
CA VAL A 61 -5.16 -1.28 6.33
C VAL A 61 -6.60 -1.78 6.17
N THR A 62 -7.56 -0.91 6.48
CA THR A 62 -8.98 -1.24 6.38
C THR A 62 -9.55 -0.63 5.11
N CYS A 63 -10.13 -1.47 4.24
CA CYS A 63 -10.82 -0.99 3.05
C CYS A 63 -12.02 -0.16 3.48
N PRO A 64 -12.19 1.09 2.99
CA PRO A 64 -13.33 1.92 3.39
C PRO A 64 -14.67 1.38 2.90
N TRP A 65 -14.63 0.44 1.92
CA TRP A 65 -15.81 -0.25 1.45
C TRP A 65 -15.87 -1.62 2.15
N HIS A 66 -16.84 -1.87 3.00
CA HIS A 66 -17.11 -3.16 3.66
C HIS A 66 -16.13 -3.58 4.76
N GLY A 67 -15.09 -2.79 5.06
CA GLY A 67 -14.23 -3.03 6.21
C GLY A 67 -13.28 -4.22 6.13
N TRP A 68 -12.95 -4.69 4.92
CA TRP A 68 -11.93 -5.74 4.78
C TRP A 68 -10.57 -5.17 5.17
N GLU A 69 -9.79 -5.97 5.91
CA GLU A 69 -8.48 -5.56 6.39
C GLU A 69 -7.39 -6.37 5.74
N PHE A 70 -6.28 -5.70 5.39
CA PHE A 70 -5.13 -6.34 4.77
C PHE A 70 -3.85 -5.94 5.49
N ASN A 71 -2.96 -6.91 5.67
CA ASN A 71 -1.64 -6.65 6.25
C ASN A 71 -0.81 -5.83 5.25
N VAL A 72 -0.31 -4.66 5.68
CA VAL A 72 0.44 -3.79 4.77
C VAL A 72 1.80 -4.37 4.35
N GLU A 73 2.32 -5.34 5.10
CA GLU A 73 3.60 -5.98 4.77
C GLU A 73 3.44 -7.18 3.85
N THR A 74 2.40 -7.99 4.06
CA THR A 74 2.22 -9.25 3.34
C THR A 74 1.06 -9.22 2.35
N GLY A 75 0.12 -8.31 2.51
CA GLY A 75 -1.09 -8.25 1.71
C GLY A 75 -2.17 -9.23 2.12
N GLU A 76 -1.93 -10.03 3.16
CA GLU A 76 -2.90 -11.03 3.61
C GLU A 76 -4.14 -10.39 4.22
N CYS A 77 -5.31 -10.92 3.85
CA CYS A 77 -6.57 -10.48 4.44
C CYS A 77 -6.65 -10.94 5.89
N GLY A 78 -7.10 -10.06 6.79
CA GLY A 78 -7.12 -10.34 8.22
C GLY A 78 -8.06 -11.46 8.64
N PHE A 79 -9.13 -11.71 7.90
CA PHE A 79 -10.06 -12.77 8.24
C PHE A 79 -9.93 -14.03 7.36
N ASN A 80 -9.20 -13.95 6.27
CA ASN A 80 -8.99 -15.10 5.38
C ASN A 80 -7.64 -14.98 4.68
N LYS A 81 -6.66 -15.74 5.14
CA LYS A 81 -5.29 -15.68 4.61
C LYS A 81 -5.17 -16.21 3.19
N ALA A 82 -6.19 -16.87 2.66
CA ALA A 82 -6.21 -17.29 1.25
C ALA A 82 -6.45 -16.10 0.32
N ILE A 83 -6.96 -15.00 0.84
CA ILE A 83 -7.18 -13.77 0.09
C ILE A 83 -6.00 -12.84 0.34
N LYS A 84 -5.31 -12.44 -0.71
CA LYS A 84 -4.17 -11.53 -0.61
C LYS A 84 -4.30 -10.39 -1.60
N GLN A 85 -3.94 -9.20 -1.15
CA GLN A 85 -3.74 -8.06 -2.04
C GLN A 85 -2.28 -8.09 -2.50
N PRO A 86 -2.01 -8.03 -3.81
CA PRO A 86 -0.63 -8.02 -4.28
C PRO A 86 0.18 -6.88 -3.69
N THR A 87 1.39 -7.19 -3.26
CA THR A 87 2.34 -6.20 -2.74
C THR A 87 3.42 -5.93 -3.77
N LEU A 88 4.09 -4.78 -3.62
CA LEU A 88 5.19 -4.41 -4.51
C LEU A 88 6.42 -4.09 -3.67
N PRO A 89 7.62 -4.44 -4.14
CA PRO A 89 8.84 -4.05 -3.45
C PRO A 89 9.00 -2.54 -3.38
N VAL A 90 9.45 -2.06 -2.24
CA VAL A 90 9.67 -0.63 -1.99
C VAL A 90 11.13 -0.43 -1.63
N LYS A 91 11.72 0.62 -2.19
CA LYS A 91 13.09 1.04 -1.87
C LYS A 91 13.02 2.46 -1.34
N GLU A 92 13.71 2.72 -0.25
CA GLU A 92 13.80 4.06 0.34
C GLU A 92 15.25 4.53 0.28
N GLU A 93 15.47 5.71 -0.29
CA GLU A 93 16.79 6.34 -0.32
C GLU A 93 16.66 7.75 0.23
N GLY A 94 17.13 7.97 1.47
CA GLY A 94 16.90 9.23 2.15
C GLY A 94 15.42 9.46 2.33
N ASP A 95 14.89 10.55 1.74
CA ASP A 95 13.46 10.86 1.77
C ASP A 95 12.73 10.41 0.49
N ASP A 96 13.45 9.79 -0.46
CA ASP A 96 12.86 9.35 -1.72
C ASP A 96 12.31 7.94 -1.61
N VAL A 97 11.12 7.72 -2.17
CA VAL A 97 10.45 6.42 -2.18
C VAL A 97 10.35 5.91 -3.61
N TYR A 98 10.79 4.68 -3.83
CA TYR A 98 10.75 3.99 -5.12
C TYR A 98 9.92 2.73 -5.00
N VAL A 99 9.16 2.42 -6.04
CA VAL A 99 8.36 1.20 -6.12
C VAL A 99 8.77 0.43 -7.37
N GLU A 100 8.94 -0.87 -7.22
CA GLU A 100 9.21 -1.75 -8.36
C GLU A 100 7.90 -2.14 -9.02
N ALA A 101 7.76 -1.76 -10.27
CA ALA A 101 6.53 -2.04 -11.02
C ALA A 101 6.84 -2.32 -12.50
#